data_cf492fa3d702c24fb3a3bd993c1efea1
#
_entry.id   cf492fa3d702c24fb3a3bd993c1efea1
#
_cell.length_a   1.000
_cell.length_b   1.000
_cell.length_c   1.000
_cell.angle_alpha   90.00
_cell.angle_beta   90.00
_cell.angle_gamma   90.00
#
_symmetry.space_group_name_H-M   'P 1'
#
loop_
_entity.id
_entity.type
_entity.pdbx_description
1 polymer ?
#
loop_
_entity_poly.entity_id
_entity_poly.type
_entity_poly.pdbx_seq_one_letter_code
_entity_poly.pdbx_strand_id
1 'polypeptide(L)'
;MKKRPSIIDFGKRLVSLRKSRGLTQKQLGEKIGVSKRVIAYYEGETNYPPAHLIVPLSKALNVSTDELLGVKDINEIVDPKLSTLWRRLKVLETFSEKERRAVLQYVEIISEKNKSQQNAVKSNTG
;
A
#
# COMPACT_ATOMS: atom_id res chain seq x y z
N MET A 1 11.81 23.74 -7.21
CA MET A 1 12.31 22.79 -8.20
C MET A 1 11.96 21.36 -7.77
N LYS A 2 11.17 20.68 -8.55
CA LYS A 2 10.84 19.29 -8.25
C LYS A 2 12.07 18.43 -8.44
N LYS A 3 12.46 17.70 -7.41
CA LYS A 3 13.51 16.69 -7.55
C LYS A 3 13.07 15.64 -8.55
N ARG A 4 13.95 15.29 -9.47
CA ARG A 4 13.69 14.16 -10.35
C ARG A 4 13.56 12.90 -9.50
N PRO A 5 12.59 12.02 -9.79
CA PRO A 5 12.52 10.73 -9.13
C PRO A 5 13.86 10.02 -9.33
N SER A 6 14.43 9.55 -8.24
CA SER A 6 15.72 8.88 -8.30
C SER A 6 15.54 7.38 -8.09
N ILE A 7 16.06 6.60 -9.01
CA ILE A 7 16.12 5.14 -8.87
C ILE A 7 16.97 4.78 -7.65
N ILE A 8 17.92 5.65 -7.29
CA ILE A 8 18.77 5.45 -6.12
C ILE A 8 17.96 5.37 -4.83
N ASP A 9 16.81 6.05 -4.79
CA ASP A 9 15.94 6.06 -3.62
C ASP A 9 14.95 4.88 -3.58
N PHE A 10 15.07 3.94 -4.49
CA PHE A 10 14.16 2.79 -4.56
C PHE A 10 14.07 2.02 -3.25
N GLY A 11 15.20 1.76 -2.60
CA GLY A 11 15.22 1.04 -1.33
C GLY A 11 14.40 1.73 -0.26
N LYS A 12 14.55 3.05 -0.14
CA LYS A 12 13.79 3.86 0.82
C LYS A 12 12.28 3.84 0.53
N ARG A 13 11.91 3.94 -0.76
CA ARG A 13 10.50 3.86 -1.15
C ARG A 13 9.93 2.49 -0.83
N LEU A 14 10.69 1.44 -1.13
CA LEU A 14 10.27 0.06 -0.84
C LEU A 14 10.00 -0.13 0.65
N VAL A 15 10.89 0.36 1.52
CA VAL A 15 10.70 0.32 2.97
C VAL A 15 9.41 1.05 3.37
N SER A 16 9.22 2.27 2.87
CA SER A 16 8.06 3.09 3.19
C SER A 16 6.76 2.43 2.75
N LEU A 17 6.72 1.92 1.54
CA LEU A 17 5.54 1.25 1.00
C LEU A 17 5.24 -0.05 1.76
N ARG A 18 6.27 -0.83 2.03
CA ARG A 18 6.12 -2.08 2.79
C ARG A 18 5.53 -1.81 4.19
N LYS A 19 6.12 -0.86 4.90
CA LYS A 19 5.65 -0.50 6.25
C LYS A 19 4.24 0.08 6.22
N SER A 20 3.91 0.87 5.20
CA SER A 20 2.57 1.43 5.05
C SER A 20 1.50 0.35 4.87
N ARG A 21 1.89 -0.80 4.35
CA ARG A 21 0.99 -1.96 4.18
C ARG A 21 1.04 -2.92 5.37
N GLY A 22 1.80 -2.58 6.43
CA GLY A 22 1.91 -3.43 7.61
C GLY A 22 2.62 -4.75 7.38
N LEU A 23 3.52 -4.80 6.40
CA LEU A 23 4.25 -6.02 6.03
C LEU A 23 5.66 -6.00 6.60
N THR A 24 6.11 -7.17 7.08
CA THR A 24 7.53 -7.39 7.38
C THR A 24 8.26 -7.74 6.08
N GLN A 25 9.58 -7.67 6.09
CA GLN A 25 10.40 -8.11 4.96
C GLN A 25 10.09 -9.56 4.58
N LYS A 26 9.95 -10.42 5.57
CA LYS A 26 9.61 -11.83 5.36
C LYS A 26 8.25 -11.99 4.68
N GLN A 27 7.25 -11.25 5.16
CA GLN A 27 5.90 -11.31 4.61
C GLN A 27 5.84 -10.81 3.17
N LEU A 28 6.54 -9.72 2.87
CA LEU A 28 6.61 -9.23 1.49
C LEU A 28 7.30 -10.25 0.59
N GLY A 29 8.40 -10.83 1.07
CA GLY A 29 9.10 -11.89 0.32
C GLY A 29 8.19 -13.07 0.01
N GLU A 30 7.43 -13.52 1.00
CA GLU A 30 6.47 -14.62 0.82
C GLU A 30 5.42 -14.30 -0.24
N LYS A 31 4.94 -13.05 -0.28
CA LYS A 31 3.94 -12.63 -1.28
C LYS A 31 4.45 -12.68 -2.72
N ILE A 32 5.73 -12.46 -2.93
CA ILE A 32 6.31 -12.41 -4.27
C ILE A 32 7.24 -13.59 -4.58
N GLY A 33 7.36 -14.54 -3.64
CA GLY A 33 8.14 -15.76 -3.86
C GLY A 33 9.64 -15.61 -3.74
N VAL A 34 10.11 -14.66 -2.93
CA VAL A 34 11.55 -14.48 -2.67
C VAL A 34 11.81 -14.49 -1.16
N SER A 35 13.07 -14.66 -0.78
CA SER A 35 13.46 -14.71 0.63
C SER A 35 13.45 -13.30 1.25
N LYS A 36 13.37 -13.28 2.58
CA LYS A 36 13.56 -12.06 3.37
C LYS A 36 14.86 -11.34 3.00
N ARG A 37 15.92 -12.11 2.75
CA ARG A 37 17.25 -11.60 2.41
C ARG A 37 17.23 -10.80 1.11
N VAL A 38 16.46 -11.26 0.13
CA VAL A 38 16.29 -10.56 -1.16
C VAL A 38 15.60 -9.21 -0.94
N ILE A 39 14.53 -9.20 -0.14
CA ILE A 39 13.85 -7.94 0.17
C ILE A 39 14.80 -6.98 0.90
N ALA A 40 15.51 -7.46 1.91
CA ALA A 40 16.48 -6.64 2.66
C ALA A 40 17.56 -6.06 1.73
N TYR A 41 18.03 -6.85 0.77
CA TYR A 41 19.00 -6.39 -0.22
C TYR A 41 18.47 -5.20 -1.04
N TYR A 42 17.25 -5.30 -1.53
CA TYR A 42 16.66 -4.23 -2.36
C TYR A 42 16.19 -3.03 -1.54
N GLU A 43 16.03 -3.16 -0.24
CA GLU A 43 15.80 -2.04 0.67
C GLU A 43 17.08 -1.30 1.02
N GLY A 44 18.23 -1.85 0.66
CA GLY A 44 19.53 -1.27 0.93
C GLY A 44 19.92 -0.15 -0.03
N GLU A 45 21.08 0.45 0.25
CA GLU A 45 21.50 1.70 -0.37
C GLU A 45 21.92 1.62 -1.84
N THR A 46 22.26 0.44 -2.32
CA THR A 46 23.05 0.37 -3.53
C THR A 46 22.28 -0.02 -4.76
N ASN A 47 20.96 -0.15 -4.66
CA ASN A 47 20.43 -1.10 -5.57
C ASN A 47 19.42 -0.55 -6.50
N TYR A 48 19.67 -0.81 -7.76
CA TYR A 48 18.69 -0.60 -8.78
C TYR A 48 17.52 -1.58 -8.57
N PRO A 49 16.30 -1.15 -8.86
CA PRO A 49 15.16 -2.05 -8.75
C PRO A 49 15.33 -3.23 -9.73
N PRO A 50 15.03 -4.45 -9.26
CA PRO A 50 15.14 -5.63 -10.12
C PRO A 50 13.97 -5.68 -11.09
N ALA A 51 14.27 -5.65 -12.38
CA ALA A 51 13.24 -5.58 -13.42
C ALA A 51 12.18 -6.68 -13.27
N HIS A 52 12.61 -7.91 -12.95
CA HIS A 52 11.71 -9.05 -12.83
C HIS A 52 10.82 -9.03 -11.58
N LEU A 53 11.13 -8.19 -10.60
CA LEU A 53 10.34 -8.07 -9.37
C LEU A 53 9.46 -6.81 -9.33
N ILE A 54 9.59 -5.92 -10.28
CA ILE A 54 8.84 -4.65 -10.27
C ILE A 54 7.33 -4.91 -10.30
N VAL A 55 6.85 -5.72 -11.22
CA VAL A 55 5.42 -6.01 -11.31
C VAL A 55 4.92 -6.80 -10.09
N PRO A 56 5.59 -7.88 -9.64
CA PRO A 56 5.18 -8.57 -8.43
C PRO A 56 5.16 -7.66 -7.20
N LEU A 57 6.16 -6.81 -7.02
CA LEU A 57 6.20 -5.86 -5.90
C LEU A 57 5.05 -4.85 -5.96
N SER A 58 4.77 -4.30 -7.13
CA SER A 58 3.68 -3.34 -7.29
C SER A 58 2.34 -3.96 -6.92
N LYS A 59 2.10 -5.20 -7.34
CA LYS A 59 0.87 -5.94 -6.99
C LYS A 59 0.79 -6.24 -5.50
N ALA A 60 1.89 -6.73 -4.91
CA ALA A 60 1.92 -7.07 -3.48
C ALA A 60 1.71 -5.84 -2.60
N LEU A 61 2.20 -4.69 -3.01
CA LEU A 61 2.09 -3.43 -2.28
C LEU A 61 0.86 -2.62 -2.67
N ASN A 62 0.12 -3.08 -3.67
CA ASN A 62 -1.05 -2.39 -4.22
C ASN A 62 -0.75 -0.95 -4.62
N VAL A 63 0.30 -0.78 -5.37
CA VAL A 63 0.71 0.50 -5.95
C VAL A 63 1.00 0.31 -7.43
N SER A 64 1.02 1.39 -8.19
CA SER A 64 1.44 1.31 -9.59
C SER A 64 2.96 1.12 -9.69
N THR A 65 3.43 0.64 -10.83
CA THR A 65 4.86 0.55 -11.09
C THR A 65 5.51 1.94 -11.06
N ASP A 66 4.80 2.96 -11.52
CA ASP A 66 5.27 4.35 -11.49
C ASP A 66 5.48 4.84 -10.05
N GLU A 67 4.54 4.53 -9.17
CA GLU A 67 4.65 4.87 -7.76
C GLU A 67 5.81 4.13 -7.10
N LEU A 68 5.97 2.85 -7.42
CA LEU A 68 7.05 2.03 -6.90
C LEU A 68 8.42 2.57 -7.35
N LEU A 69 8.52 3.00 -8.60
CA LEU A 69 9.76 3.50 -9.18
C LEU A 69 10.04 4.97 -8.87
N GLY A 70 9.09 5.66 -8.22
CA GLY A 70 9.28 7.04 -7.83
C GLY A 70 8.94 8.07 -8.89
N VAL A 71 8.20 7.67 -9.92
CA VAL A 71 7.70 8.60 -10.93
C VAL A 71 6.57 9.45 -10.35
N LYS A 72 5.86 8.91 -9.36
CA LYS A 72 4.86 9.63 -8.58
C LYS A 72 5.33 9.78 -7.14
N ASP A 73 4.93 10.86 -6.48
CA ASP A 73 5.30 11.13 -5.09
C ASP A 73 4.61 10.13 -4.15
N ILE A 74 5.40 9.36 -3.40
CA ILE A 74 4.87 8.40 -2.43
C ILE A 74 4.20 9.05 -1.23
N ASN A 75 4.46 10.33 -0.96
CA ASN A 75 3.80 11.05 0.12
C ASN A 75 2.28 11.13 -0.09
N GLU A 76 1.84 11.04 -1.33
CA GLU A 76 0.42 10.96 -1.67
C GLU A 76 -0.17 9.58 -1.38
N ILE A 77 0.68 8.54 -1.29
CA ILE A 77 0.28 7.15 -1.13
C ILE A 77 0.36 6.70 0.31
N VAL A 78 1.39 7.17 1.02
CA VAL A 78 1.69 6.74 2.39
C VAL A 78 1.06 7.69 3.39
N ASP A 79 -0.12 7.33 3.89
CA ASP A 79 -0.81 8.06 4.96
C ASP A 79 -0.59 7.29 6.26
N PRO A 80 0.00 7.92 7.30
CA PRO A 80 0.22 7.25 8.59
C PRO A 80 -1.05 6.68 9.22
N LYS A 81 -2.18 7.34 9.05
CA LYS A 81 -3.47 6.86 9.55
C LYS A 81 -3.89 5.58 8.83
N LEU A 82 -3.74 5.55 7.51
CA LEU A 82 -4.05 4.39 6.70
C LEU A 82 -3.07 3.25 6.94
N SER A 83 -1.80 3.57 7.22
CA SER A 83 -0.79 2.54 7.54
C SER A 83 -1.18 1.73 8.77
N THR A 84 -1.67 2.40 9.82
CA THR A 84 -2.16 1.74 11.03
C THR A 84 -3.36 0.86 10.72
N LEU A 85 -4.27 1.37 9.91
CA LEU A 85 -5.47 0.64 9.50
C LEU A 85 -5.11 -0.60 8.69
N TRP A 86 -4.23 -0.48 7.72
CA TRP A 86 -3.75 -1.61 6.92
C TRP A 86 -3.14 -2.70 7.80
N ARG A 87 -2.35 -2.30 8.80
CA ARG A 87 -1.74 -3.25 9.73
C ARG A 87 -2.78 -4.06 10.49
N ARG A 88 -3.84 -3.41 10.94
CA ARG A 88 -4.94 -4.07 11.66
C ARG A 88 -5.78 -4.94 10.74
N LEU A 89 -5.98 -4.52 9.50
CA LEU A 89 -6.79 -5.25 8.54
C LEU A 89 -6.12 -6.53 8.03
N LYS A 90 -4.85 -6.74 8.31
CA LYS A 90 -4.15 -7.99 7.98
C LYS A 90 -4.85 -9.22 8.53
N VAL A 91 -5.55 -9.10 9.62
CA VAL A 91 -6.32 -10.20 10.20
C VAL A 91 -7.34 -10.77 9.20
N LEU A 92 -7.75 -9.99 8.21
CA LEU A 92 -8.69 -10.45 7.17
C LEU A 92 -8.12 -11.60 6.33
N GLU A 93 -6.81 -11.77 6.30
CA GLU A 93 -6.17 -12.90 5.63
C GLU A 93 -6.56 -14.24 6.26
N THR A 94 -6.89 -14.23 7.55
CA THR A 94 -7.31 -15.42 8.30
C THR A 94 -8.81 -15.70 8.19
N PHE A 95 -9.56 -14.80 7.63
CA PHE A 95 -11.02 -14.89 7.54
C PHE A 95 -11.45 -15.78 6.38
N SER A 96 -12.57 -16.45 6.54
CA SER A 96 -13.21 -17.18 5.45
C SER A 96 -13.77 -16.19 4.42
N GLU A 97 -14.07 -16.69 3.23
CA GLU A 97 -14.67 -15.87 2.18
C GLU A 97 -15.99 -15.24 2.64
N LYS A 98 -16.81 -16.01 3.35
CA LYS A 98 -18.07 -15.51 3.92
C LYS A 98 -17.84 -14.37 4.89
N GLU A 99 -16.85 -14.52 5.76
CA GLU A 99 -16.50 -13.49 6.74
C GLU A 99 -15.98 -12.22 6.07
N ARG A 100 -15.14 -12.35 5.04
CA ARG A 100 -14.66 -11.22 4.26
C ARG A 100 -15.79 -10.45 3.58
N ARG A 101 -16.76 -11.17 3.03
CA ARG A 101 -17.96 -10.54 2.43
C ARG A 101 -18.76 -9.75 3.43
N ALA A 102 -18.91 -10.27 4.65
CA ALA A 102 -19.61 -9.56 5.71
C ALA A 102 -18.91 -8.26 6.07
N VAL A 103 -17.58 -8.26 6.17
CA VAL A 103 -16.79 -7.06 6.45
C VAL A 103 -16.96 -6.03 5.32
N LEU A 104 -16.86 -6.47 4.06
CA LEU A 104 -17.02 -5.58 2.90
C LEU A 104 -18.41 -4.95 2.87
N GLN A 105 -19.44 -5.73 3.18
CA GLN A 105 -20.81 -5.24 3.24
C GLN A 105 -20.95 -4.15 4.30
N TYR A 106 -20.33 -4.34 5.46
CA TYR A 106 -20.35 -3.34 6.53
C TYR A 106 -19.65 -2.04 6.09
N VAL A 107 -18.50 -2.17 5.42
CA VAL A 107 -17.78 -1.01 4.87
C VAL A 107 -18.66 -0.24 3.87
N GLU A 108 -19.36 -0.95 3.00
CA GLU A 108 -20.26 -0.34 2.01
C GLU A 108 -21.41 0.43 2.68
N ILE A 109 -22.00 -0.14 3.72
CA ILE A 109 -23.08 0.50 4.48
C ILE A 109 -22.60 1.82 5.09
N ILE A 110 -21.42 1.81 5.71
CA ILE A 110 -20.84 3.03 6.30
C ILE A 110 -20.55 4.07 5.22
N SER A 111 -20.00 3.62 4.09
CA SER A 111 -19.66 4.49 2.95
C SER A 111 -20.90 5.21 2.40
N GLU A 112 -21.99 4.46 2.22
CA GLU A 112 -23.28 5.01 1.74
C GLU A 112 -23.84 6.03 2.74
N LYS A 113 -23.82 5.71 4.02
CA LYS A 113 -24.27 6.61 5.08
C LYS A 113 -23.49 7.92 5.06
N ASN A 114 -22.17 7.86 4.91
CA ASN A 114 -21.32 9.05 4.87
C ASN A 114 -21.59 9.90 3.63
N LYS A 115 -21.82 9.28 2.48
CA LYS A 115 -22.19 9.98 1.25
C LYS A 115 -23.51 10.74 1.42
N SER A 116 -24.51 10.08 2.01
CA SER A 116 -25.81 10.71 2.27
C SER A 116 -25.68 11.91 3.19
N GLN A 117 -24.87 11.82 4.23
CA GLN A 117 -24.62 12.92 5.16
C GLN A 117 -23.89 14.09 4.47
N GLN A 118 -22.89 13.81 3.64
CA GLN A 118 -22.17 14.83 2.89
C GLN A 118 -23.10 15.56 1.91
N ASN A 119 -23.96 14.83 1.22
CA ASN A 119 -24.93 15.39 0.30
C ASN A 119 -25.95 16.28 1.03
N ALA A 120 -26.42 15.85 2.20
CA ALA A 120 -27.34 16.63 3.01
C ALA A 120 -26.71 17.95 3.48
N VAL A 121 -25.44 17.93 3.90
CA VAL A 121 -24.69 19.13 4.29
C VAL A 121 -24.52 20.07 3.11
N LYS A 122 -24.19 19.57 1.94
CA LYS A 122 -24.04 20.37 0.72
C LYS A 122 -25.34 21.04 0.29
N SER A 123 -26.48 20.35 0.44
CA SER A 123 -27.78 20.91 0.09
C SER A 123 -28.26 22.00 1.06
N ASN A 124 -27.77 21.96 2.32
CA ASN A 124 -28.13 22.95 3.34
C ASN A 124 -27.26 24.22 3.29
N THR A 125 -26.13 24.20 2.58
CA THR A 125 -25.21 25.34 2.47
C THR A 125 -25.33 26.09 1.14
N GLY A 126 -26.23 25.67 0.28
CA GLY A 126 -26.47 26.27 -1.01
C GLY A 126 -27.38 27.48 -0.99
#